data_fbd2eb4837b5f5257fc240a11e2aaa5c
#
_entry.id   fbd2eb4837b5f5257fc240a11e2aaa5c
#
_cell.length_a   1.000
_cell.length_b   1.000
_cell.length_c   1.000
_cell.angle_alpha   90.00
_cell.angle_beta   90.00
_cell.angle_gamma   90.00
#
_symmetry.space_group_name_H-M   'P 1'
#
loop_
_entity.id
_entity.type
_entity.pdbx_description
1 polymer ?
#
loop_
_entity_poly.entity_id
_entity_poly.type
_entity_poly.pdbx_seq_one_letter_code
_entity_poly.pdbx_strand_id
1 'polypeptide(L)'
;MSERDRNRGKERWKQEKRKRKKRRKNRQQLEKQQNVSRRKKREVAAWERLDNTANLFPAIATQNMTNVYRISVTLSDHVERDLLQQALDEVLPVFDTFRVRMRKGLFWNYFETNYKAPPLVELEDKYPCSYIEPYENNGYLFRVSYYRNRINLEVFHVLADGMGAVNFLRELTYCYLRLAHPETDFGGQKGLSDLTSLSTEDSYVKNYKKSHNKGYKTARAVEVKGEHLPTGELGVIHGSMSLSAVKQVCYQRDVSINEYMTAVFIYSIYKEYLKENPSSRPIAVAVPVNLRPYFESVTTRNFFVMVSAVYAADRTGESFDRILELVTMSLREQITKEHLEELFSYNVSNQKNIFLRSVPMFIKVLAMRFVYRSSARANTSTLTNIGAFQVQKEYEPFIEKFHGMIAMSTGQHIKTLLSSY
;
A
#
# COMPACT_ATOMS: atom_id res chain seq x y z
N MET A 1 3.64 -39.63 43.77
CA MET A 1 2.77 -38.59 43.17
C MET A 1 1.50 -38.49 43.99
N SER A 2 1.35 -37.42 44.75
CA SER A 2 0.30 -37.31 45.76
C SER A 2 -1.09 -37.12 45.11
N GLU A 3 -2.13 -37.53 45.83
CA GLU A 3 -3.52 -37.40 45.42
C GLU A 3 -3.91 -35.93 45.16
N ARG A 4 -3.22 -34.98 45.81
CA ARG A 4 -3.33 -33.50 45.58
C ARG A 4 -2.85 -33.08 44.17
N ASP A 5 -1.81 -33.73 43.65
CA ASP A 5 -1.28 -33.36 42.30
C ASP A 5 -2.18 -33.88 41.19
N ARG A 6 -2.81 -35.03 41.37
CA ARG A 6 -3.82 -35.55 40.43
C ARG A 6 -5.08 -34.68 40.38
N ASN A 7 -5.50 -34.14 41.51
CA ASN A 7 -6.69 -33.25 41.55
C ASN A 7 -6.40 -31.88 40.92
N ARG A 8 -5.20 -31.31 41.16
CA ARG A 8 -4.79 -30.05 40.48
C ARG A 8 -4.70 -30.24 38.96
N GLY A 9 -4.21 -31.37 38.49
CA GLY A 9 -4.16 -31.68 37.04
C GLY A 9 -5.55 -31.77 36.40
N LYS A 10 -6.52 -32.44 37.08
CA LYS A 10 -7.90 -32.52 36.61
C LYS A 10 -8.63 -31.18 36.57
N GLU A 11 -8.37 -30.31 37.55
CA GLU A 11 -8.97 -28.97 37.57
C GLU A 11 -8.39 -28.06 36.46
N ARG A 12 -7.07 -28.09 36.27
CA ARG A 12 -6.41 -27.37 35.15
C ARG A 12 -6.97 -27.82 33.79
N TRP A 13 -7.10 -29.15 33.59
CA TRP A 13 -7.65 -29.68 32.34
C TRP A 13 -9.11 -29.28 32.13
N LYS A 14 -9.96 -29.29 33.19
CA LYS A 14 -11.34 -28.79 33.10
C LYS A 14 -11.43 -27.30 32.76
N GLN A 15 -10.55 -26.48 33.35
CA GLN A 15 -10.50 -25.03 33.05
C GLN A 15 -10.05 -24.77 31.62
N GLU A 16 -9.08 -25.51 31.12
CA GLU A 16 -8.60 -25.36 29.74
C GLU A 16 -9.66 -25.79 28.71
N LYS A 17 -10.35 -26.92 29.01
CA LYS A 17 -11.49 -27.40 28.20
C LYS A 17 -12.64 -26.37 28.17
N ARG A 18 -12.93 -25.69 29.29
CA ARG A 18 -13.91 -24.59 29.36
C ARG A 18 -13.44 -23.36 28.57
N LYS A 19 -12.18 -22.98 28.63
CA LYS A 19 -11.61 -21.88 27.86
C LYS A 19 -11.65 -22.16 26.36
N ARG A 20 -11.28 -23.37 25.91
CA ARG A 20 -11.37 -23.80 24.50
C ARG A 20 -12.83 -23.78 24.00
N LYS A 21 -13.77 -24.26 24.81
CA LYS A 21 -15.22 -24.25 24.45
C LYS A 21 -15.77 -22.81 24.34
N LYS A 22 -15.33 -21.90 25.22
CA LYS A 22 -15.71 -20.47 25.17
C LYS A 22 -15.11 -19.77 23.95
N ARG A 23 -13.81 -20.03 23.62
CA ARG A 23 -13.17 -19.49 22.40
C ARG A 23 -13.86 -19.99 21.14
N ARG A 24 -14.24 -21.28 21.06
CA ARG A 24 -14.95 -21.83 19.91
C ARG A 24 -16.36 -21.24 19.73
N LYS A 25 -17.09 -20.99 20.82
CA LYS A 25 -18.40 -20.31 20.77
C LYS A 25 -18.27 -18.85 20.30
N ASN A 26 -17.27 -18.11 20.82
CA ASN A 26 -17.03 -16.73 20.42
C ASN A 26 -16.65 -16.63 18.93
N ARG A 27 -15.80 -17.56 18.45
CA ARG A 27 -15.43 -17.63 17.02
C ARG A 27 -16.65 -17.90 16.13
N GLN A 28 -17.50 -18.85 16.50
CA GLN A 28 -18.75 -19.12 15.75
C GLN A 28 -19.76 -17.96 15.79
N GLN A 29 -19.80 -17.19 16.87
CA GLN A 29 -20.61 -15.98 16.96
C GLN A 29 -20.08 -14.86 16.07
N LEU A 30 -18.74 -14.66 16.05
CA LEU A 30 -18.09 -13.69 15.14
C LEU A 30 -18.30 -14.07 13.68
N GLU A 31 -18.14 -15.33 13.30
CA GLU A 31 -18.40 -15.83 11.94
C GLU A 31 -19.86 -15.65 11.53
N LYS A 32 -20.81 -15.91 12.47
CA LYS A 32 -22.24 -15.65 12.21
C LYS A 32 -22.54 -14.16 12.05
N GLN A 33 -21.96 -13.30 12.88
CA GLN A 33 -22.14 -11.85 12.77
C GLN A 33 -21.53 -11.30 11.46
N GLN A 34 -20.34 -11.79 11.05
CA GLN A 34 -19.74 -11.44 9.78
C GLN A 34 -20.58 -11.90 8.58
N ASN A 35 -21.13 -13.12 8.64
CA ASN A 35 -22.00 -13.64 7.58
C ASN A 35 -23.36 -12.92 7.49
N VAL A 36 -23.94 -12.51 8.63
CA VAL A 36 -25.17 -11.70 8.66
C VAL A 36 -24.88 -10.28 8.14
N SER A 37 -23.75 -9.68 8.51
CA SER A 37 -23.31 -8.38 7.99
C SER A 37 -23.04 -8.44 6.47
N ARG A 38 -22.42 -9.53 5.99
CA ARG A 38 -22.20 -9.79 4.56
C ARG A 38 -23.52 -9.95 3.78
N ARG A 39 -24.51 -10.70 4.32
CA ARG A 39 -25.82 -10.83 3.70
C ARG A 39 -26.56 -9.50 3.63
N LYS A 40 -26.64 -8.74 4.73
CA LYS A 40 -27.25 -7.39 4.74
C LYS A 40 -26.55 -6.42 3.78
N LYS A 41 -25.19 -6.43 3.67
CA LYS A 41 -24.47 -5.62 2.68
C LYS A 41 -24.79 -6.02 1.23
N ARG A 42 -25.00 -7.31 0.93
CA ARG A 42 -25.38 -7.76 -0.41
C ARG A 42 -26.78 -7.29 -0.82
N GLU A 43 -27.69 -7.10 0.14
CA GLU A 43 -29.06 -6.67 -0.15
C GLU A 43 -29.21 -5.14 -0.30
N VAL A 44 -28.27 -4.33 0.24
CA VAL A 44 -28.50 -2.88 0.41
C VAL A 44 -27.65 -1.99 -0.49
N ALA A 45 -26.51 -2.39 -1.01
CA ALA A 45 -25.75 -1.47 -1.89
C ALA A 45 -24.81 -2.19 -2.85
N ALA A 46 -25.16 -2.17 -4.13
CA ALA A 46 -24.25 -2.53 -5.24
C ALA A 46 -23.17 -1.46 -5.50
N TRP A 47 -23.10 -0.38 -4.73
CA TRP A 47 -22.15 0.72 -4.93
C TRP A 47 -21.59 1.27 -3.61
N GLU A 48 -20.33 1.72 -3.66
CA GLU A 48 -19.63 2.33 -2.54
C GLU A 48 -18.88 3.58 -3.02
N ARG A 49 -18.69 4.55 -2.12
CA ARG A 49 -17.89 5.74 -2.43
C ARG A 49 -16.41 5.40 -2.46
N LEU A 50 -15.66 6.12 -3.31
CA LEU A 50 -14.20 6.13 -3.21
C LEU A 50 -13.79 6.79 -1.89
N ASP A 51 -12.72 6.28 -1.27
CA ASP A 51 -12.08 6.98 -0.15
C ASP A 51 -11.51 8.33 -0.59
N ASN A 52 -11.07 9.14 0.37
CA ASN A 52 -10.62 10.50 0.08
C ASN A 52 -9.47 10.52 -0.93
N THR A 53 -8.44 9.70 -0.73
CA THR A 53 -7.25 9.65 -1.60
C THR A 53 -7.57 9.02 -2.95
N ALA A 54 -8.42 8.00 -2.98
CA ALA A 54 -8.85 7.33 -4.21
C ALA A 54 -9.51 8.28 -5.22
N ASN A 55 -10.14 9.36 -4.77
CA ASN A 55 -10.75 10.34 -5.67
C ASN A 55 -9.73 11.08 -6.57
N LEU A 56 -8.48 11.20 -6.13
CA LEU A 56 -7.43 11.89 -6.88
C LEU A 56 -6.94 11.06 -8.08
N PHE A 57 -6.71 9.76 -7.89
CA PHE A 57 -6.03 8.92 -8.87
C PHE A 57 -6.73 8.87 -10.24
N PRO A 58 -8.06 8.70 -10.37
CA PRO A 58 -8.72 8.71 -11.66
C PRO A 58 -8.66 10.08 -12.38
N ALA A 59 -8.54 11.16 -11.60
CA ALA A 59 -8.46 12.50 -12.17
C ALA A 59 -7.11 12.77 -12.83
N ILE A 60 -6.02 12.20 -12.30
CA ILE A 60 -4.64 12.46 -12.74
C ILE A 60 -4.05 11.35 -13.60
N ALA A 61 -4.66 10.15 -13.61
CA ALA A 61 -4.15 9.03 -14.39
C ALA A 61 -4.11 9.32 -15.90
N THR A 62 -2.99 8.92 -16.51
CA THR A 62 -2.74 8.96 -17.96
C THR A 62 -1.87 7.76 -18.33
N GLN A 63 -1.64 7.50 -19.61
CA GLN A 63 -0.71 6.45 -20.05
C GLN A 63 0.72 6.66 -19.57
N ASN A 64 1.16 7.92 -19.37
CA ASN A 64 2.50 8.25 -18.87
C ASN A 64 2.56 8.35 -17.34
N MET A 65 1.43 8.43 -16.68
CA MET A 65 1.29 8.51 -15.23
C MET A 65 0.13 7.63 -14.81
N THR A 66 0.37 6.34 -14.82
CA THR A 66 -0.67 5.31 -14.71
C THR A 66 -1.30 5.24 -13.31
N ASN A 67 -0.56 5.68 -12.27
CA ASN A 67 -0.89 5.43 -10.86
C ASN A 67 -1.13 3.94 -10.56
N VAL A 68 -0.48 3.06 -11.32
CA VAL A 68 -0.42 1.62 -11.08
C VAL A 68 0.87 1.34 -10.37
N TYR A 69 0.84 0.55 -9.32
CA TYR A 69 2.02 0.01 -8.68
C TYR A 69 2.00 -1.51 -8.78
N ARG A 70 3.18 -2.11 -8.70
CA ARG A 70 3.38 -3.56 -8.71
C ARG A 70 3.97 -4.02 -7.40
N ILE A 71 3.47 -5.12 -6.87
CA ILE A 71 4.14 -5.94 -5.86
C ILE A 71 4.25 -7.37 -6.38
N SER A 72 5.33 -8.04 -6.02
CA SER A 72 5.66 -9.36 -6.57
C SER A 72 6.25 -10.26 -5.50
N VAL A 73 5.90 -11.53 -5.60
CA VAL A 73 6.51 -12.61 -4.81
C VAL A 73 7.24 -13.55 -5.78
N THR A 74 8.49 -13.87 -5.46
CA THR A 74 9.27 -14.88 -6.16
C THR A 74 9.23 -16.16 -5.35
N LEU A 75 8.85 -17.25 -5.97
CA LEU A 75 8.72 -18.58 -5.37
C LEU A 75 9.96 -19.44 -5.66
N SER A 76 10.12 -20.55 -4.93
CA SER A 76 11.14 -21.57 -5.20
C SER A 76 10.91 -22.27 -6.55
N ASP A 77 9.66 -22.51 -6.92
CA ASP A 77 9.28 -23.25 -8.08
C ASP A 77 8.63 -22.38 -9.17
N HIS A 78 8.61 -22.88 -10.40
CA HIS A 78 7.97 -22.21 -11.53
C HIS A 78 6.46 -22.10 -11.31
N VAL A 79 5.91 -20.95 -11.66
CA VAL A 79 4.48 -20.68 -11.52
C VAL A 79 3.70 -21.38 -12.66
N GLU A 80 2.72 -22.17 -12.26
CA GLU A 80 1.75 -22.79 -13.17
C GLU A 80 0.55 -21.86 -13.36
N ARG A 81 0.33 -21.44 -14.63
CA ARG A 81 -0.73 -20.49 -14.97
C ARG A 81 -2.10 -20.90 -14.48
N ASP A 82 -2.48 -22.14 -14.72
CA ASP A 82 -3.85 -22.63 -14.46
C ASP A 82 -4.12 -22.75 -12.97
N LEU A 83 -3.13 -23.15 -12.19
CA LEU A 83 -3.22 -23.16 -10.71
C LEU A 83 -3.29 -21.72 -10.15
N LEU A 84 -2.54 -20.78 -10.75
CA LEU A 84 -2.63 -19.38 -10.35
C LEU A 84 -3.97 -18.74 -10.71
N GLN A 85 -4.55 -19.11 -11.85
CA GLN A 85 -5.92 -18.69 -12.20
C GLN A 85 -6.93 -19.27 -11.23
N GLN A 86 -6.83 -20.56 -10.90
CA GLN A 86 -7.71 -21.19 -9.92
C GLN A 86 -7.59 -20.50 -8.54
N ALA A 87 -6.38 -20.21 -8.09
CA ALA A 87 -6.16 -19.48 -6.85
C ALA A 87 -6.82 -18.10 -6.86
N LEU A 88 -6.72 -17.38 -7.99
CA LEU A 88 -7.38 -16.08 -8.16
C LEU A 88 -8.90 -16.19 -8.10
N ASP A 89 -9.46 -17.22 -8.73
CA ASP A 89 -10.91 -17.47 -8.76
C ASP A 89 -11.45 -17.82 -7.38
N GLU A 90 -10.66 -18.48 -6.53
CA GLU A 90 -11.02 -18.82 -5.16
C GLU A 90 -10.88 -17.63 -4.20
N VAL A 91 -9.83 -16.81 -4.36
CA VAL A 91 -9.49 -15.72 -3.43
C VAL A 91 -10.29 -14.46 -3.71
N LEU A 92 -10.45 -14.07 -4.97
CA LEU A 92 -11.09 -12.80 -5.34
C LEU A 92 -12.52 -12.62 -4.77
N PRO A 93 -13.40 -13.65 -4.75
CA PRO A 93 -14.75 -13.51 -4.18
C PRO A 93 -14.80 -13.11 -2.70
N VAL A 94 -13.70 -13.34 -1.97
CA VAL A 94 -13.61 -13.04 -0.53
C VAL A 94 -13.13 -11.60 -0.28
N PHE A 95 -12.44 -10.98 -1.25
CA PHE A 95 -11.89 -9.63 -1.14
C PHE A 95 -12.82 -8.58 -1.77
N ASP A 96 -13.78 -8.08 -1.00
CA ASP A 96 -14.71 -7.05 -1.48
C ASP A 96 -14.00 -5.79 -2.02
N THR A 97 -12.83 -5.42 -1.45
CA THR A 97 -12.01 -4.29 -1.95
C THR A 97 -11.56 -4.50 -3.39
N PHE A 98 -11.20 -5.73 -3.77
CA PHE A 98 -10.69 -6.06 -5.12
C PHE A 98 -11.81 -6.43 -6.10
N ARG A 99 -12.96 -6.86 -5.60
CA ARG A 99 -14.10 -7.30 -6.39
C ARG A 99 -15.00 -6.15 -6.82
N VAL A 100 -14.41 -5.04 -7.26
CA VAL A 100 -15.15 -3.86 -7.69
C VAL A 100 -14.71 -3.38 -9.07
N ARG A 101 -15.58 -2.59 -9.70
CA ARG A 101 -15.27 -1.76 -10.87
C ARG A 101 -15.60 -0.31 -10.59
N MET A 102 -14.88 0.60 -11.20
CA MET A 102 -15.12 2.03 -11.04
C MET A 102 -16.16 2.51 -12.06
N ARG A 103 -17.10 3.31 -11.57
CA ARG A 103 -18.10 4.01 -12.37
C ARG A 103 -17.89 5.51 -12.30
N LYS A 104 -18.03 6.16 -13.44
CA LYS A 104 -17.99 7.61 -13.55
C LYS A 104 -19.39 8.19 -13.36
N GLY A 105 -19.58 9.01 -12.32
CA GLY A 105 -20.80 9.75 -12.09
C GLY A 105 -20.66 11.22 -12.48
N LEU A 106 -21.77 11.96 -12.52
CA LEU A 106 -21.78 13.40 -12.87
C LEU A 106 -21.01 14.25 -11.85
N PHE A 107 -21.12 13.90 -10.56
CA PHE A 107 -20.52 14.67 -9.45
C PHE A 107 -19.38 13.94 -8.74
N TRP A 108 -19.31 12.61 -8.81
CA TRP A 108 -18.28 11.78 -8.20
C TRP A 108 -18.17 10.41 -8.87
N ASN A 109 -17.00 9.83 -8.78
CA ASN A 109 -16.79 8.43 -9.13
C ASN A 109 -17.20 7.54 -7.94
N TYR A 110 -17.59 6.29 -8.23
CA TYR A 110 -17.96 5.32 -7.20
C TYR A 110 -17.55 3.91 -7.61
N PHE A 111 -17.41 3.04 -6.64
CA PHE A 111 -17.24 1.62 -6.86
C PHE A 111 -18.58 0.92 -6.96
N GLU A 112 -18.66 -0.02 -7.85
CA GLU A 112 -19.76 -0.95 -8.00
C GLU A 112 -19.21 -2.37 -7.93
N THR A 113 -19.88 -3.27 -7.19
CA THR A 113 -19.46 -4.67 -7.15
C THR A 113 -19.39 -5.24 -8.56
N ASN A 114 -18.26 -5.86 -8.88
CA ASN A 114 -18.02 -6.47 -10.19
C ASN A 114 -18.39 -7.96 -10.14
N TYR A 115 -19.41 -8.35 -10.91
CA TYR A 115 -19.87 -9.72 -11.04
C TYR A 115 -19.36 -10.43 -12.29
N LYS A 116 -18.51 -9.78 -13.08
CA LYS A 116 -17.86 -10.42 -14.23
C LYS A 116 -16.83 -11.43 -13.75
N ALA A 117 -16.45 -12.33 -14.66
CA ALA A 117 -15.36 -13.26 -14.41
C ALA A 117 -14.10 -12.53 -13.93
N PRO A 118 -13.29 -13.14 -13.04
CA PRO A 118 -11.99 -12.61 -12.64
C PRO A 118 -11.12 -12.27 -13.86
N PRO A 119 -10.13 -11.36 -13.71
CA PRO A 119 -9.19 -11.12 -14.80
C PRO A 119 -8.41 -12.39 -15.13
N LEU A 120 -8.06 -12.55 -16.39
CA LEU A 120 -7.21 -13.68 -16.81
C LEU A 120 -5.79 -13.45 -16.29
N VAL A 121 -5.22 -14.53 -15.74
CA VAL A 121 -3.80 -14.57 -15.43
C VAL A 121 -3.01 -14.75 -16.72
N GLU A 122 -2.07 -13.83 -16.98
CA GLU A 122 -1.30 -13.77 -18.21
C GLU A 122 0.19 -13.89 -17.94
N LEU A 123 0.95 -14.38 -18.94
CA LEU A 123 2.40 -14.24 -18.92
C LEU A 123 2.74 -12.74 -18.94
N GLU A 124 3.76 -12.34 -18.18
CA GLU A 124 4.21 -10.94 -18.17
C GLU A 124 4.74 -10.55 -19.56
N ASP A 125 4.02 -9.66 -20.24
CA ASP A 125 4.33 -9.17 -21.57
C ASP A 125 4.41 -7.63 -21.65
N LYS A 126 4.02 -6.95 -20.59
CA LYS A 126 3.97 -5.48 -20.50
C LYS A 126 5.02 -4.94 -19.53
N TYR A 127 5.49 -3.73 -19.77
CA TYR A 127 6.33 -3.03 -18.79
C TYR A 127 5.62 -2.93 -17.43
N PRO A 128 6.38 -3.04 -16.33
CA PRO A 128 5.80 -2.90 -15.00
C PRO A 128 5.08 -1.57 -14.83
N CYS A 129 4.00 -1.59 -14.04
CA CYS A 129 3.17 -0.43 -13.75
C CYS A 129 2.49 0.22 -14.97
N SER A 130 2.38 -0.49 -16.09
CA SER A 130 1.65 0.03 -17.26
C SER A 130 0.16 0.19 -16.98
N TYR A 131 -0.49 1.05 -17.74
CA TYR A 131 -1.91 1.36 -17.59
C TYR A 131 -2.77 0.09 -17.66
N ILE A 132 -3.74 -0.02 -16.75
CA ILE A 132 -4.73 -1.10 -16.75
C ILE A 132 -5.94 -0.64 -17.53
N GLU A 133 -6.16 -1.23 -18.70
CA GLU A 133 -7.30 -0.90 -19.55
C GLU A 133 -8.56 -1.64 -19.04
N PRO A 134 -9.59 -0.91 -18.54
CA PRO A 134 -10.74 -1.56 -17.93
C PRO A 134 -11.54 -2.45 -18.89
N TYR A 135 -11.52 -2.16 -20.19
CA TYR A 135 -12.24 -2.95 -21.19
C TYR A 135 -11.60 -4.31 -21.43
N GLU A 136 -10.26 -4.38 -21.39
CA GLU A 136 -9.49 -5.61 -21.57
C GLU A 136 -9.51 -6.49 -20.31
N ASN A 137 -9.78 -5.92 -19.16
CA ASN A 137 -9.65 -6.55 -17.83
C ASN A 137 -11.01 -6.78 -17.12
N ASN A 138 -12.08 -7.01 -17.86
CA ASN A 138 -13.44 -7.19 -17.30
C ASN A 138 -13.90 -6.06 -16.36
N GLY A 139 -13.25 -4.90 -16.39
CA GLY A 139 -13.52 -3.75 -15.53
C GLY A 139 -12.83 -3.79 -14.18
N TYR A 140 -12.00 -4.80 -13.90
CA TYR A 140 -11.18 -4.85 -12.69
C TYR A 140 -10.07 -3.81 -12.71
N LEU A 141 -9.67 -3.35 -11.52
CA LEU A 141 -8.71 -2.28 -11.32
C LEU A 141 -7.32 -2.80 -10.90
N PHE A 142 -7.10 -4.08 -11.12
CA PHE A 142 -5.85 -4.78 -10.89
C PHE A 142 -5.66 -5.85 -11.96
N ARG A 143 -4.44 -6.32 -12.14
CA ARG A 143 -4.15 -7.51 -12.95
C ARG A 143 -3.15 -8.40 -12.23
N VAL A 144 -3.21 -9.70 -12.53
CA VAL A 144 -2.27 -10.71 -12.08
C VAL A 144 -1.53 -11.24 -13.29
N SER A 145 -0.21 -11.26 -13.22
CA SER A 145 0.65 -11.88 -14.23
C SER A 145 1.73 -12.71 -13.56
N TYR A 146 2.39 -13.56 -14.34
CA TYR A 146 3.50 -14.36 -13.85
C TYR A 146 4.66 -14.34 -14.85
N TYR A 147 5.86 -14.57 -14.33
CA TYR A 147 7.06 -14.78 -15.13
C TYR A 147 7.98 -15.77 -14.42
N ARG A 148 8.23 -16.94 -15.03
CA ARG A 148 8.99 -18.02 -14.42
C ARG A 148 8.41 -18.41 -13.04
N ASN A 149 9.16 -18.12 -11.97
CA ASN A 149 8.78 -18.39 -10.58
C ASN A 149 8.22 -17.16 -9.83
N ARG A 150 7.83 -16.11 -10.55
CA ARG A 150 7.35 -14.87 -9.94
C ARG A 150 5.88 -14.62 -10.24
N ILE A 151 5.10 -14.35 -9.19
CA ILE A 151 3.73 -13.85 -9.26
C ILE A 151 3.77 -12.34 -9.13
N ASN A 152 3.15 -11.62 -10.07
CA ASN A 152 3.02 -10.17 -10.05
C ASN A 152 1.57 -9.76 -9.82
N LEU A 153 1.35 -8.84 -8.91
CA LEU A 153 0.09 -8.14 -8.70
C LEU A 153 0.30 -6.67 -9.02
N GLU A 154 -0.41 -6.16 -10.01
CA GLU A 154 -0.45 -4.74 -10.34
C GLU A 154 -1.80 -4.15 -9.99
N VAL A 155 -1.77 -3.03 -9.28
CA VAL A 155 -2.97 -2.41 -8.72
C VAL A 155 -3.04 -0.94 -9.13
N PHE A 156 -4.17 -0.54 -9.71
CA PHE A 156 -4.47 0.87 -9.86
C PHE A 156 -4.75 1.45 -8.46
N HIS A 157 -4.01 2.46 -8.07
CA HIS A 157 -3.97 2.98 -6.69
C HIS A 157 -5.31 3.52 -6.17
N VAL A 158 -6.30 3.68 -7.06
CA VAL A 158 -7.68 3.98 -6.67
C VAL A 158 -8.28 2.89 -5.77
N LEU A 159 -7.84 1.64 -5.94
CA LEU A 159 -8.41 0.46 -5.29
C LEU A 159 -7.93 0.31 -3.84
N ALA A 160 -6.62 0.33 -3.66
CA ALA A 160 -5.96 0.06 -2.39
C ALA A 160 -4.57 0.69 -2.34
N ASP A 161 -4.03 0.88 -1.14
CA ASP A 161 -2.61 1.14 -0.93
C ASP A 161 -1.78 -0.16 -0.85
N GLY A 162 -0.46 0.00 -0.61
CA GLY A 162 0.45 -1.13 -0.56
C GLY A 162 0.05 -2.20 0.46
N MET A 163 -0.47 -1.82 1.63
CA MET A 163 -0.89 -2.78 2.67
C MET A 163 -2.14 -3.57 2.25
N GLY A 164 -3.11 -2.92 1.61
CA GLY A 164 -4.27 -3.62 1.06
C GLY A 164 -3.88 -4.63 -0.04
N ALA A 165 -2.92 -4.25 -0.90
CA ALA A 165 -2.41 -5.14 -1.93
C ALA A 165 -1.58 -6.29 -1.36
N VAL A 166 -0.76 -6.05 -0.33
CA VAL A 166 0.00 -7.10 0.37
C VAL A 166 -0.93 -8.16 0.96
N ASN A 167 -2.05 -7.76 1.56
CA ASN A 167 -3.04 -8.71 2.06
C ASN A 167 -3.61 -9.59 0.94
N PHE A 168 -3.94 -9.00 -0.20
CA PHE A 168 -4.47 -9.76 -1.34
C PHE A 168 -3.41 -10.68 -1.96
N LEU A 169 -2.19 -10.18 -2.21
CA LEU A 169 -1.11 -10.96 -2.80
C LEU A 169 -0.70 -12.14 -1.89
N ARG A 170 -0.68 -11.93 -0.58
CA ARG A 170 -0.36 -12.99 0.39
C ARG A 170 -1.37 -14.15 0.29
N GLU A 171 -2.65 -13.84 0.32
CA GLU A 171 -3.69 -14.89 0.24
C GLU A 171 -3.73 -15.57 -1.13
N LEU A 172 -3.49 -14.80 -2.20
CA LEU A 172 -3.33 -15.37 -3.55
C LEU A 172 -2.15 -16.34 -3.60
N THR A 173 -1.01 -15.95 -3.02
CA THR A 173 0.18 -16.80 -2.94
C THR A 173 -0.08 -18.05 -2.10
N TYR A 174 -0.72 -17.92 -0.95
CA TYR A 174 -1.05 -19.05 -0.09
C TYR A 174 -2.01 -20.03 -0.75
N CYS A 175 -3.05 -19.52 -1.43
CA CYS A 175 -3.97 -20.36 -2.17
C CYS A 175 -3.26 -21.09 -3.30
N TYR A 176 -2.43 -20.37 -4.06
CA TYR A 176 -1.61 -20.97 -5.12
C TYR A 176 -0.70 -22.08 -4.59
N LEU A 177 0.06 -21.83 -3.50
CA LEU A 177 0.97 -22.83 -2.96
C LEU A 177 0.25 -24.08 -2.44
N ARG A 178 -0.93 -23.93 -1.84
CA ARG A 178 -1.75 -25.09 -1.45
C ARG A 178 -2.23 -25.92 -2.64
N LEU A 179 -2.48 -25.29 -3.77
CA LEU A 179 -2.87 -26.00 -5.02
C LEU A 179 -1.66 -26.65 -5.71
N ALA A 180 -0.51 -25.99 -5.67
CA ALA A 180 0.71 -26.47 -6.29
C ALA A 180 1.41 -27.60 -5.51
N HIS A 181 1.23 -27.62 -4.17
CA HIS A 181 1.85 -28.58 -3.26
C HIS A 181 0.81 -29.27 -2.37
N PRO A 182 -0.10 -30.07 -2.96
CA PRO A 182 -1.19 -30.71 -2.21
C PRO A 182 -0.70 -31.73 -1.19
N GLU A 183 0.54 -32.22 -1.30
CA GLU A 183 1.20 -33.12 -0.36
C GLU A 183 1.74 -32.41 0.89
N THR A 184 1.84 -31.08 0.88
CA THR A 184 2.41 -30.30 1.97
C THR A 184 1.35 -29.93 2.99
N ASP A 185 1.63 -30.19 4.28
CA ASP A 185 0.78 -29.71 5.37
C ASP A 185 1.08 -28.24 5.68
N PHE A 186 0.24 -27.34 5.19
CA PHE A 186 0.28 -25.91 5.52
C PHE A 186 -0.48 -25.60 6.83
N GLY A 187 -0.32 -26.45 7.87
CA GLY A 187 -0.94 -26.24 9.18
C GLY A 187 -2.45 -26.47 9.23
N GLY A 188 -3.00 -27.23 8.27
CA GLY A 188 -4.43 -27.53 8.18
C GLY A 188 -5.31 -26.31 7.99
N GLN A 189 -4.77 -25.16 7.61
CA GLN A 189 -5.49 -23.90 7.48
C GLN A 189 -6.33 -23.89 6.20
N LYS A 190 -7.62 -24.07 6.37
CA LYS A 190 -8.63 -23.86 5.31
C LYS A 190 -9.19 -22.44 5.45
N GLY A 191 -8.79 -21.53 4.58
CA GLY A 191 -9.29 -20.15 4.60
C GLY A 191 -8.19 -19.10 4.65
N LEU A 192 -8.59 -17.87 4.98
CA LEU A 192 -7.66 -16.75 5.04
C LEU A 192 -6.77 -16.79 6.28
N SER A 193 -5.56 -16.30 6.13
CA SER A 193 -4.60 -16.11 7.21
C SER A 193 -5.12 -15.14 8.29
N ASP A 194 -4.75 -15.39 9.55
CA ASP A 194 -5.04 -14.47 10.66
C ASP A 194 -4.33 -13.09 10.49
N LEU A 195 -3.33 -13.02 9.61
CA LEU A 195 -2.64 -11.79 9.23
C LEU A 195 -3.43 -10.91 8.25
N THR A 196 -4.53 -11.42 7.67
CA THR A 196 -5.24 -10.77 6.59
C THR A 196 -6.51 -10.09 7.07
N SER A 197 -6.63 -8.80 6.74
CA SER A 197 -7.86 -8.02 6.92
C SER A 197 -8.71 -8.05 5.65
N LEU A 198 -10.02 -8.01 5.83
CA LEU A 198 -11.03 -7.84 4.77
C LEU A 198 -11.85 -6.56 4.94
N SER A 199 -11.45 -5.68 5.85
CA SER A 199 -12.20 -4.46 6.14
C SER A 199 -12.17 -3.50 4.94
N THR A 200 -13.35 -3.06 4.49
CA THR A 200 -13.53 -2.03 3.45
C THR A 200 -13.91 -0.67 4.06
N GLU A 201 -13.65 -0.47 5.34
CA GLU A 201 -14.00 0.76 6.05
C GLU A 201 -13.29 1.98 5.46
N ASP A 202 -14.00 3.10 5.30
CA ASP A 202 -13.37 4.39 5.02
C ASP A 202 -12.83 4.99 6.33
N SER A 203 -11.58 4.66 6.62
CA SER A 203 -10.92 5.08 7.86
C SER A 203 -10.60 6.57 7.90
N TYR A 204 -10.54 7.26 6.76
CA TYR A 204 -10.43 8.72 6.75
C TYR A 204 -11.70 9.37 7.30
N VAL A 205 -12.87 8.93 6.85
CA VAL A 205 -14.15 9.47 7.34
C VAL A 205 -14.42 9.09 8.79
N LYS A 206 -14.04 7.88 9.21
CA LYS A 206 -14.20 7.39 10.58
C LYS A 206 -13.41 8.23 11.58
N ASN A 207 -12.16 8.56 11.24
CA ASN A 207 -11.24 9.27 12.13
C ASN A 207 -11.20 10.78 11.88
N TYR A 208 -12.09 11.31 11.03
CA TYR A 208 -12.13 12.72 10.69
C TYR A 208 -12.45 13.60 11.92
N LYS A 209 -11.64 14.64 12.11
CA LYS A 209 -11.95 15.77 12.99
C LYS A 209 -11.99 17.07 12.19
N LYS A 210 -12.76 18.05 12.67
CA LYS A 210 -12.84 19.34 11.99
C LYS A 210 -11.46 20.02 11.99
N SER A 211 -10.87 20.21 10.80
CA SER A 211 -9.60 20.89 10.63
C SER A 211 -9.79 22.38 10.43
N HIS A 212 -8.91 23.18 11.02
CA HIS A 212 -8.81 24.63 10.84
C HIS A 212 -7.65 25.02 9.89
N ASN A 213 -6.97 24.05 9.30
CA ASN A 213 -5.87 24.28 8.38
C ASN A 213 -6.34 25.03 7.11
N LYS A 214 -5.52 26.00 6.66
CA LYS A 214 -5.82 26.81 5.46
C LYS A 214 -5.14 26.30 4.18
N GLY A 215 -4.55 25.09 4.23
CA GLY A 215 -3.81 24.49 3.13
C GLY A 215 -2.30 24.66 3.28
N TYR A 216 -1.57 23.98 2.41
CA TYR A 216 -0.11 23.93 2.44
C TYR A 216 0.46 24.78 1.30
N LYS A 217 1.38 25.68 1.63
CA LYS A 217 2.23 26.35 0.64
C LYS A 217 3.55 25.59 0.55
N THR A 218 3.85 25.05 -0.60
CA THR A 218 5.10 24.30 -0.82
C THR A 218 5.95 25.01 -1.87
N ALA A 219 7.25 25.16 -1.58
CA ALA A 219 8.22 25.64 -2.56
C ALA A 219 8.47 24.56 -3.61
N ARG A 220 8.92 24.95 -4.81
CA ARG A 220 9.38 23.98 -5.81
C ARG A 220 10.69 23.37 -5.36
N ALA A 221 10.78 22.04 -5.42
CA ALA A 221 12.00 21.30 -5.16
C ALA A 221 12.90 21.19 -6.40
N VAL A 222 14.11 20.70 -6.19
CA VAL A 222 15.02 20.28 -7.27
C VAL A 222 14.32 19.22 -8.11
N GLU A 223 14.37 19.35 -9.42
CA GLU A 223 13.89 18.35 -10.37
C GLU A 223 15.11 17.64 -10.96
N VAL A 224 15.22 16.34 -10.71
CA VAL A 224 16.27 15.51 -11.31
C VAL A 224 15.94 15.31 -12.78
N LYS A 225 16.75 15.89 -13.64
CA LYS A 225 16.61 15.81 -15.11
C LYS A 225 17.58 14.77 -15.67
N GLY A 226 17.21 14.17 -16.78
CA GLY A 226 18.02 13.20 -17.51
C GLY A 226 17.33 12.80 -18.80
N GLU A 227 17.90 11.84 -19.52
CA GLU A 227 17.27 11.24 -20.67
C GLU A 227 16.04 10.45 -20.23
N HIS A 228 14.96 10.56 -20.99
CA HIS A 228 13.72 9.86 -20.74
C HIS A 228 13.67 8.57 -21.57
N LEU A 229 13.20 7.52 -20.95
CA LEU A 229 12.79 6.33 -21.67
C LEU A 229 11.55 6.63 -22.56
N PRO A 230 11.33 5.86 -23.64
CA PRO A 230 10.11 5.97 -24.43
C PRO A 230 8.84 5.92 -23.57
N THR A 231 7.78 6.53 -24.08
CA THR A 231 6.47 6.56 -23.40
C THR A 231 5.97 5.13 -23.10
N GLY A 232 5.61 4.90 -21.84
CA GLY A 232 5.11 3.60 -21.36
C GLY A 232 6.20 2.67 -20.86
N GLU A 233 7.47 3.02 -21.01
CA GLU A 233 8.60 2.23 -20.48
C GLU A 233 8.97 2.68 -19.07
N LEU A 234 9.45 1.74 -18.27
CA LEU A 234 9.93 1.95 -16.91
C LEU A 234 11.26 1.23 -16.71
N GLY A 235 12.31 1.98 -16.43
CA GLY A 235 13.59 1.41 -15.98
C GLY A 235 13.51 1.03 -14.50
N VAL A 236 14.00 -0.15 -14.14
CA VAL A 236 14.00 -0.64 -12.76
C VAL A 236 15.40 -1.08 -12.37
N ILE A 237 15.87 -0.59 -11.22
CA ILE A 237 17.13 -1.02 -10.61
C ILE A 237 16.79 -1.65 -9.27
N HIS A 238 17.20 -2.89 -9.06
CA HIS A 238 17.07 -3.60 -7.80
C HIS A 238 18.39 -3.58 -7.04
N GLY A 239 18.35 -3.13 -5.78
CA GLY A 239 19.44 -3.28 -4.82
C GLY A 239 18.97 -4.15 -3.65
N SER A 240 19.81 -5.08 -3.22
CA SER A 240 19.55 -5.93 -2.05
C SER A 240 20.63 -5.71 -0.99
N MET A 241 20.22 -5.62 0.25
CA MET A 241 21.13 -5.46 1.39
C MET A 241 20.64 -6.26 2.60
N SER A 242 21.55 -6.60 3.50
CA SER A 242 21.19 -7.30 4.73
C SER A 242 20.32 -6.41 5.62
N LEU A 243 19.08 -6.86 5.91
CA LEU A 243 18.17 -6.14 6.80
C LEU A 243 18.75 -6.00 8.22
N SER A 244 19.46 -7.02 8.71
CA SER A 244 20.13 -6.99 10.02
C SER A 244 21.23 -5.93 10.06
N ALA A 245 22.05 -5.83 9.02
CA ALA A 245 23.09 -4.80 8.93
C ALA A 245 22.50 -3.39 8.88
N VAL A 246 21.43 -3.17 8.08
CA VAL A 246 20.74 -1.87 8.03
C VAL A 246 20.14 -1.52 9.39
N LYS A 247 19.47 -2.48 10.06
CA LYS A 247 18.93 -2.27 11.41
C LYS A 247 20.02 -1.92 12.42
N GLN A 248 21.19 -2.57 12.37
CA GLN A 248 22.31 -2.29 13.26
C GLN A 248 22.83 -0.85 13.07
N VAL A 249 23.02 -0.41 11.82
CA VAL A 249 23.43 0.97 11.51
C VAL A 249 22.40 1.99 12.01
N CYS A 250 21.11 1.73 11.78
CA CYS A 250 20.04 2.59 12.25
C CYS A 250 20.00 2.66 13.78
N TYR A 251 20.15 1.54 14.46
CA TYR A 251 20.20 1.48 15.93
C TYR A 251 21.36 2.29 16.51
N GLN A 252 22.57 2.15 15.94
CA GLN A 252 23.76 2.90 16.38
C GLN A 252 23.62 4.41 16.22
N ARG A 253 22.75 4.87 15.32
CA ARG A 253 22.51 6.29 15.02
C ARG A 253 21.20 6.82 15.62
N ASP A 254 20.46 6.01 16.36
CA ASP A 254 19.13 6.32 16.93
C ASP A 254 18.15 6.83 15.88
N VAL A 255 18.09 6.15 14.72
CA VAL A 255 17.17 6.50 13.63
C VAL A 255 16.40 5.29 13.13
N SER A 256 15.22 5.51 12.56
CA SER A 256 14.46 4.47 11.86
C SER A 256 15.05 4.18 10.47
N ILE A 257 14.70 3.01 9.90
CA ILE A 257 15.08 2.67 8.51
C ILE A 257 14.55 3.73 7.54
N ASN A 258 13.34 4.26 7.75
CA ASN A 258 12.78 5.31 6.90
C ASN A 258 13.60 6.60 6.95
N GLU A 259 13.96 7.06 8.14
CA GLU A 259 14.80 8.25 8.33
C GLU A 259 16.15 8.07 7.65
N TYR A 260 16.82 6.94 7.92
CA TYR A 260 18.13 6.62 7.35
C TYR A 260 18.10 6.55 5.82
N MET A 261 17.20 5.75 5.25
CA MET A 261 17.13 5.57 3.79
C MET A 261 16.66 6.84 3.07
N THR A 262 15.82 7.66 3.70
CA THR A 262 15.44 8.98 3.16
C THR A 262 16.66 9.91 3.14
N ALA A 263 17.46 9.91 4.19
CA ALA A 263 18.71 10.69 4.24
C ALA A 263 19.73 10.22 3.20
N VAL A 264 19.90 8.90 3.05
CA VAL A 264 20.76 8.31 1.99
C VAL A 264 20.31 8.79 0.62
N PHE A 265 19.00 8.78 0.36
CA PHE A 265 18.47 9.19 -0.93
C PHE A 265 18.65 10.70 -1.19
N ILE A 266 18.39 11.55 -0.20
CA ILE A 266 18.65 13.00 -0.28
C ILE A 266 20.13 13.27 -0.49
N TYR A 267 21.01 12.60 0.27
CA TYR A 267 22.47 12.75 0.15
C TYR A 267 22.98 12.31 -1.22
N SER A 268 22.43 11.21 -1.77
CA SER A 268 22.77 10.75 -3.12
C SER A 268 22.41 11.79 -4.19
N ILE A 269 21.23 12.43 -4.08
CA ILE A 269 20.82 13.50 -5.00
C ILE A 269 21.76 14.73 -4.84
N TYR A 270 22.05 15.11 -3.60
CA TYR A 270 22.95 16.22 -3.32
C TYR A 270 24.37 15.98 -3.89
N LYS A 271 24.92 14.80 -3.63
CA LYS A 271 26.27 14.45 -4.05
C LYS A 271 26.38 14.16 -5.54
N GLU A 272 25.50 13.31 -6.07
CA GLU A 272 25.64 12.79 -7.43
C GLU A 272 24.96 13.65 -8.49
N TYR A 273 23.83 14.28 -8.18
CA TYR A 273 23.11 15.11 -9.14
C TYR A 273 23.50 16.59 -9.04
N LEU A 274 23.48 17.17 -7.84
CA LEU A 274 23.93 18.57 -7.63
C LEU A 274 25.44 18.71 -7.64
N LYS A 275 26.23 17.64 -7.51
CA LYS A 275 27.69 17.64 -7.39
C LYS A 275 28.15 18.56 -6.26
N GLU A 276 27.42 18.54 -5.14
CA GLU A 276 27.62 19.38 -3.95
C GLU A 276 27.53 20.89 -4.23
N ASN A 277 27.01 21.31 -5.39
CA ASN A 277 26.77 22.71 -5.67
C ASN A 277 25.53 23.22 -4.97
N PRO A 278 25.53 24.44 -4.45
CA PRO A 278 24.35 25.05 -3.86
C PRO A 278 23.20 25.19 -4.84
N SER A 279 22.00 24.98 -4.35
CA SER A 279 20.76 25.12 -5.13
C SER A 279 19.82 26.10 -4.45
N SER A 280 19.17 26.95 -5.24
CA SER A 280 18.09 27.84 -4.77
C SER A 280 16.80 27.08 -4.47
N ARG A 281 16.74 25.79 -4.81
CA ARG A 281 15.60 24.91 -4.53
C ARG A 281 16.04 23.81 -3.60
N PRO A 282 15.18 23.44 -2.62
CA PRO A 282 15.49 22.33 -1.73
C PRO A 282 15.41 20.98 -2.46
N ILE A 283 16.11 20.00 -1.95
CA ILE A 283 15.85 18.60 -2.21
C ILE A 283 14.74 18.18 -1.26
N ALA A 284 13.61 17.73 -1.79
CA ALA A 284 12.48 17.27 -0.98
C ALA A 284 12.07 15.85 -1.40
N VAL A 285 12.00 14.96 -0.44
CA VAL A 285 11.58 13.57 -0.66
C VAL A 285 10.26 13.33 0.06
N ALA A 286 9.23 13.01 -0.72
CA ALA A 286 7.93 12.65 -0.19
C ALA A 286 7.97 11.23 0.40
N VAL A 287 7.44 11.07 1.61
CA VAL A 287 7.38 9.80 2.34
C VAL A 287 5.92 9.52 2.70
N PRO A 288 5.29 8.50 2.11
CA PRO A 288 3.94 8.09 2.53
C PRO A 288 4.00 7.43 3.91
N VAL A 289 3.14 7.89 4.81
CA VAL A 289 3.02 7.38 6.17
C VAL A 289 1.74 6.56 6.29
N ASN A 290 1.86 5.27 6.60
CA ASN A 290 0.74 4.40 6.90
C ASN A 290 0.04 4.86 8.20
N LEU A 291 -1.24 5.19 8.12
CA LEU A 291 -2.00 5.71 9.25
C LEU A 291 -2.58 4.63 10.17
N ARG A 292 -2.60 3.36 9.73
CA ARG A 292 -3.25 2.29 10.49
C ARG A 292 -2.74 2.13 11.92
N PRO A 293 -1.41 2.19 12.19
CA PRO A 293 -0.90 2.08 13.55
C PRO A 293 -1.32 3.24 14.47
N TYR A 294 -1.54 4.44 13.92
CA TYR A 294 -1.89 5.63 14.68
C TYR A 294 -3.39 5.72 15.01
N PHE A 295 -4.24 5.06 14.20
CA PHE A 295 -5.71 5.16 14.29
C PHE A 295 -6.40 3.80 14.42
N GLU A 296 -5.66 2.76 14.79
CA GLU A 296 -6.17 1.39 15.05
C GLU A 296 -7.07 0.88 13.89
N SER A 297 -6.69 1.17 12.66
CA SER A 297 -7.43 0.76 11.48
C SER A 297 -6.88 -0.54 10.91
N VAL A 298 -7.78 -1.36 10.37
CA VAL A 298 -7.45 -2.60 9.64
C VAL A 298 -8.01 -2.56 8.21
N THR A 299 -8.31 -1.36 7.69
CA THR A 299 -8.88 -1.22 6.34
C THR A 299 -7.93 -1.74 5.27
N THR A 300 -8.47 -2.35 4.22
CA THR A 300 -7.72 -2.74 3.00
C THR A 300 -7.72 -1.64 1.94
N ARG A 301 -8.45 -0.55 2.16
CA ARG A 301 -8.47 0.63 1.29
C ARG A 301 -7.26 1.54 1.55
N ASN A 302 -7.15 2.64 0.80
CA ASN A 302 -6.12 3.63 1.06
C ASN A 302 -6.31 4.25 2.45
N PHE A 303 -5.24 4.24 3.26
CA PHE A 303 -5.22 4.96 4.51
C PHE A 303 -3.79 5.41 4.85
N PHE A 304 -3.34 6.44 4.17
CA PHE A 304 -2.01 7.04 4.32
C PHE A 304 -2.06 8.56 4.07
N VAL A 305 -1.04 9.26 4.50
CA VAL A 305 -0.76 10.65 4.14
C VAL A 305 0.68 10.80 3.68
N MET A 306 0.95 11.87 2.95
CA MET A 306 2.30 12.21 2.50
C MET A 306 2.89 13.26 3.44
N VAL A 307 4.09 13.00 3.95
CA VAL A 307 4.97 14.00 4.58
C VAL A 307 6.17 14.21 3.67
N SER A 308 6.93 15.29 3.86
CA SER A 308 8.09 15.57 3.01
C SER A 308 9.31 15.90 3.87
N ALA A 309 10.36 15.09 3.73
CA ALA A 309 11.68 15.44 4.25
C ALA A 309 12.33 16.45 3.32
N VAL A 310 12.69 17.62 3.84
CA VAL A 310 13.21 18.75 3.06
C VAL A 310 14.62 19.08 3.51
N TYR A 311 15.55 19.14 2.56
CA TYR A 311 16.92 19.60 2.73
C TYR A 311 17.17 20.83 1.87
N ALA A 312 17.61 21.94 2.46
CA ALA A 312 17.73 23.24 1.79
C ALA A 312 18.73 23.25 0.63
N ALA A 313 19.78 22.42 0.68
CA ALA A 313 20.84 22.30 -0.31
C ALA A 313 21.51 23.64 -0.68
N ASP A 314 21.62 24.57 0.29
CA ASP A 314 22.15 25.94 0.12
C ASP A 314 23.64 26.07 0.42
N ARG A 315 24.30 24.95 0.79
CA ARG A 315 25.71 24.89 1.20
C ARG A 315 26.48 23.84 0.41
N THR A 316 27.78 23.99 0.34
CA THR A 316 28.72 23.01 -0.21
C THR A 316 29.34 22.17 0.90
N GLY A 317 29.79 20.95 0.59
CA GLY A 317 30.59 20.11 1.49
C GLY A 317 29.83 19.58 2.73
N GLU A 318 28.46 19.52 2.68
CA GLU A 318 27.67 18.97 3.77
C GLU A 318 27.92 17.47 3.94
N SER A 319 28.08 17.05 5.19
CA SER A 319 28.29 15.63 5.52
C SER A 319 26.98 14.86 5.50
N PHE A 320 27.10 13.53 5.30
CA PHE A 320 25.93 12.63 5.42
C PHE A 320 25.26 12.72 6.80
N ASP A 321 26.06 12.78 7.87
CA ASP A 321 25.55 12.81 9.23
C ASP A 321 24.73 14.10 9.50
N ARG A 322 25.13 15.23 8.93
CA ARG A 322 24.35 16.47 9.04
C ARG A 322 23.05 16.40 8.28
N ILE A 323 23.04 15.83 7.08
CA ILE A 323 21.80 15.61 6.30
C ILE A 323 20.90 14.62 7.02
N LEU A 324 21.45 13.55 7.60
CA LEU A 324 20.69 12.58 8.39
C LEU A 324 20.00 13.25 9.58
N GLU A 325 20.70 14.09 10.33
CA GLU A 325 20.16 14.84 11.45
C GLU A 325 18.97 15.70 11.01
N LEU A 326 19.13 16.50 9.96
CA LEU A 326 18.09 17.40 9.45
C LEU A 326 16.84 16.63 8.94
N VAL A 327 17.05 15.53 8.23
CA VAL A 327 15.99 14.66 7.74
C VAL A 327 15.23 14.02 8.91
N THR A 328 15.96 13.52 9.90
CA THR A 328 15.38 12.91 11.10
C THR A 328 14.51 13.89 11.88
N MET A 329 15.02 15.12 12.12
CA MET A 329 14.26 16.18 12.77
C MET A 329 12.99 16.51 11.98
N SER A 330 13.10 16.72 10.67
CA SER A 330 11.97 17.05 9.79
C SER A 330 10.89 15.97 9.78
N LEU A 331 11.27 14.69 9.75
CA LEU A 331 10.31 13.59 9.76
C LEU A 331 9.67 13.40 11.14
N ARG A 332 10.43 13.46 12.23
CA ARG A 332 9.90 13.32 13.60
C ARG A 332 8.92 14.44 13.97
N GLU A 333 9.16 15.68 13.51
CA GLU A 333 8.22 16.79 13.69
C GLU A 333 6.90 16.55 12.95
N GLN A 334 6.93 15.99 11.76
CA GLN A 334 5.74 15.78 10.93
C GLN A 334 5.00 14.46 11.24
N ILE A 335 5.69 13.41 11.73
CA ILE A 335 5.09 12.09 11.97
C ILE A 335 4.60 12.01 13.43
N THR A 336 3.70 12.90 13.80
CA THR A 336 2.93 12.85 15.06
C THR A 336 1.47 12.55 14.76
N LYS A 337 0.77 11.89 15.69
CA LYS A 337 -0.64 11.52 15.50
C LYS A 337 -1.49 12.75 15.18
N GLU A 338 -1.25 13.84 15.88
CA GLU A 338 -1.96 15.10 15.77
C GLU A 338 -1.76 15.73 14.40
N HIS A 339 -0.52 15.81 13.93
CA HIS A 339 -0.23 16.39 12.62
C HIS A 339 -0.76 15.51 11.48
N LEU A 340 -0.60 14.17 11.56
CA LEU A 340 -1.15 13.24 10.59
C LEU A 340 -2.69 13.34 10.52
N GLU A 341 -3.37 13.49 11.68
CA GLU A 341 -4.81 13.68 11.75
C GLU A 341 -5.23 15.00 11.08
N GLU A 342 -4.48 16.08 11.29
CA GLU A 342 -4.75 17.37 10.68
C GLU A 342 -4.62 17.31 9.15
N LEU A 343 -3.57 16.63 8.63
CA LEU A 343 -3.32 16.45 7.20
C LEU A 343 -4.51 15.80 6.48
N PHE A 344 -4.96 14.63 6.95
CA PHE A 344 -6.07 13.98 6.27
C PHE A 344 -7.41 14.65 6.55
N SER A 345 -7.60 15.22 7.75
CA SER A 345 -8.84 15.92 8.10
C SER A 345 -9.07 17.15 7.23
N TYR A 346 -8.03 17.89 6.86
CA TYR A 346 -8.12 18.97 5.88
C TYR A 346 -8.67 18.46 4.54
N ASN A 347 -8.16 17.36 4.03
CA ASN A 347 -8.61 16.77 2.76
C ASN A 347 -10.07 16.28 2.85
N VAL A 348 -10.45 15.63 3.95
CA VAL A 348 -11.83 15.17 4.20
C VAL A 348 -12.80 16.36 4.36
N SER A 349 -12.36 17.47 4.98
CA SER A 349 -13.16 18.70 5.07
C SER A 349 -13.53 19.23 3.70
N ASN A 350 -12.58 19.27 2.76
CA ASN A 350 -12.83 19.66 1.38
C ASN A 350 -13.83 18.73 0.69
N GLN A 351 -13.72 17.42 0.92
CA GLN A 351 -14.67 16.43 0.38
C GLN A 351 -16.08 16.58 0.97
N LYS A 352 -16.21 16.98 2.24
CA LYS A 352 -17.50 17.21 2.91
C LYS A 352 -18.16 18.54 2.54
N ASN A 353 -17.42 19.49 1.96
CA ASN A 353 -17.94 20.82 1.60
C ASN A 353 -19.06 20.70 0.56
N ILE A 354 -20.24 21.21 0.88
CA ILE A 354 -21.45 21.07 0.05
C ILE A 354 -21.30 21.78 -1.30
N PHE A 355 -20.64 22.93 -1.34
CA PHE A 355 -20.38 23.65 -2.60
C PHE A 355 -19.46 22.86 -3.52
N LEU A 356 -18.36 22.31 -2.99
CA LEU A 356 -17.46 21.46 -3.77
C LEU A 356 -18.13 20.17 -4.23
N ARG A 357 -19.06 19.63 -3.45
CA ARG A 357 -19.83 18.43 -3.85
C ARG A 357 -20.73 18.69 -5.05
N SER A 358 -21.32 19.87 -5.15
CA SER A 358 -22.24 20.26 -6.23
C SER A 358 -21.54 20.61 -7.55
N VAL A 359 -20.20 20.75 -7.55
CA VAL A 359 -19.44 21.01 -8.78
C VAL A 359 -19.41 19.75 -9.65
N PRO A 360 -19.70 19.82 -10.95
CA PRO A 360 -19.59 18.69 -11.87
C PRO A 360 -18.19 18.09 -11.93
N MET A 361 -18.10 16.77 -12.12
CA MET A 361 -16.85 16.02 -12.05
C MET A 361 -15.79 16.50 -13.04
N PHE A 362 -16.17 16.91 -14.25
CA PHE A 362 -15.21 17.41 -15.25
C PHE A 362 -14.48 18.68 -14.80
N ILE A 363 -15.16 19.59 -14.08
CA ILE A 363 -14.55 20.80 -13.50
C ILE A 363 -13.61 20.40 -12.34
N LYS A 364 -14.06 19.49 -11.47
CA LYS A 364 -13.21 18.96 -10.39
C LYS A 364 -11.92 18.32 -10.91
N VAL A 365 -12.00 17.55 -11.99
CA VAL A 365 -10.83 16.91 -12.62
C VAL A 365 -9.82 17.95 -13.08
N LEU A 366 -10.26 19.04 -13.73
CA LEU A 366 -9.36 20.12 -14.13
C LEU A 366 -8.68 20.79 -12.94
N ALA A 367 -9.45 21.12 -11.89
CA ALA A 367 -8.92 21.70 -10.66
C ALA A 367 -7.92 20.73 -9.96
N MET A 368 -8.28 19.46 -9.81
CA MET A 368 -7.42 18.45 -9.20
C MET A 368 -6.12 18.27 -9.98
N ARG A 369 -6.15 18.25 -11.31
CA ARG A 369 -4.95 18.18 -12.16
C ARG A 369 -4.04 19.39 -11.96
N PHE A 370 -4.61 20.57 -11.88
CA PHE A 370 -3.84 21.79 -11.64
C PHE A 370 -3.16 21.78 -10.27
N VAL A 371 -3.93 21.51 -9.21
CA VAL A 371 -3.42 21.41 -7.84
C VAL A 371 -2.36 20.32 -7.73
N TYR A 372 -2.62 19.13 -8.29
CA TYR A 372 -1.68 18.04 -8.30
C TYR A 372 -0.36 18.39 -8.98
N ARG A 373 -0.38 19.00 -10.19
CA ARG A 373 0.83 19.41 -10.90
C ARG A 373 1.66 20.42 -10.10
N SER A 374 1.00 21.30 -9.38
CA SER A 374 1.68 22.26 -8.49
C SER A 374 2.32 21.55 -7.29
N SER A 375 1.56 20.68 -6.61
CA SER A 375 2.04 19.95 -5.44
C SER A 375 3.11 18.90 -5.77
N ALA A 376 3.00 18.21 -6.91
CA ALA A 376 3.99 17.20 -7.32
C ALA A 376 5.38 17.80 -7.53
N ARG A 377 5.47 19.05 -7.98
CA ARG A 377 6.76 19.77 -8.15
C ARG A 377 7.36 20.26 -6.84
N ALA A 378 6.66 20.13 -5.73
CA ALA A 378 7.20 20.42 -4.40
C ALA A 378 8.11 19.32 -3.87
N ASN A 379 8.15 18.16 -4.55
CA ASN A 379 9.02 17.06 -4.19
C ASN A 379 9.93 16.67 -5.36
N THR A 380 11.20 16.46 -5.05
CA THR A 380 12.21 15.94 -5.98
C THR A 380 11.91 14.50 -6.34
N SER A 381 11.47 13.73 -5.35
CA SER A 381 11.21 12.29 -5.48
C SER A 381 10.26 11.79 -4.39
N THR A 382 9.94 10.50 -4.47
CA THR A 382 9.19 9.77 -3.45
C THR A 382 9.98 8.55 -3.02
N LEU A 383 10.08 8.34 -1.70
CA LEU A 383 10.56 7.11 -1.11
C LEU A 383 9.41 6.46 -0.33
N THR A 384 8.96 5.29 -0.75
CA THR A 384 7.93 4.53 -0.05
C THR A 384 8.51 3.27 0.58
N ASN A 385 8.07 2.94 1.78
CA ASN A 385 8.41 1.70 2.46
C ASN A 385 7.14 0.92 2.74
N ILE A 386 6.98 -0.20 2.05
CA ILE A 386 5.82 -1.09 2.26
C ILE A 386 6.04 -2.09 3.40
N GLY A 387 7.22 -2.05 4.04
CA GLY A 387 7.56 -2.90 5.18
C GLY A 387 7.89 -4.34 4.80
N ALA A 388 7.75 -5.22 5.79
CA ALA A 388 8.02 -6.64 5.64
C ALA A 388 6.81 -7.39 5.09
N PHE A 389 7.07 -8.25 4.12
CA PHE A 389 6.09 -9.24 3.68
C PHE A 389 6.05 -10.39 4.70
N GLN A 390 5.21 -10.21 5.71
CA GLN A 390 5.05 -11.23 6.75
C GLN A 390 4.29 -12.43 6.18
N VAL A 391 4.89 -13.60 6.30
CA VAL A 391 4.30 -14.88 5.90
C VAL A 391 4.21 -15.82 7.10
N GLN A 392 3.34 -16.81 7.02
CA GLN A 392 3.28 -17.88 8.00
C GLN A 392 4.44 -18.85 7.75
N LYS A 393 4.97 -19.42 8.82
CA LYS A 393 6.17 -20.26 8.82
C LYS A 393 6.11 -21.44 7.83
N GLU A 394 4.93 -22.00 7.66
CA GLU A 394 4.67 -23.13 6.78
C GLU A 394 4.85 -22.78 5.29
N TYR A 395 4.76 -21.49 4.93
CA TYR A 395 4.92 -20.99 3.56
C TYR A 395 6.32 -20.43 3.29
N GLU A 396 7.11 -20.10 4.34
CA GLU A 396 8.46 -19.53 4.19
C GLU A 396 9.38 -20.32 3.25
N PRO A 397 9.42 -21.68 3.26
CA PRO A 397 10.31 -22.44 2.39
C PRO A 397 10.04 -22.27 0.90
N PHE A 398 8.84 -21.85 0.53
CA PHE A 398 8.40 -21.71 -0.86
C PHE A 398 8.54 -20.29 -1.40
N ILE A 399 8.95 -19.32 -0.58
CA ILE A 399 9.00 -17.90 -0.96
C ILE A 399 10.44 -17.40 -0.83
N GLU A 400 11.03 -16.95 -1.93
CA GLU A 400 12.43 -16.50 -1.97
C GLU A 400 12.57 -14.99 -1.80
N LYS A 401 11.66 -14.20 -2.43
CA LYS A 401 11.78 -12.73 -2.47
C LYS A 401 10.42 -12.06 -2.51
N PHE A 402 10.38 -10.86 -1.95
CA PHE A 402 9.29 -9.92 -2.10
C PHE A 402 9.83 -8.57 -2.54
N HIS A 403 9.25 -7.98 -3.58
CA HIS A 403 9.64 -6.67 -4.07
C HIS A 403 8.48 -5.93 -4.70
N GLY A 404 8.68 -4.65 -4.95
CA GLY A 404 7.66 -3.83 -5.59
C GLY A 404 8.25 -2.74 -6.47
N MET A 405 7.38 -2.12 -7.25
CA MET A 405 7.69 -1.01 -8.16
C MET A 405 6.55 -0.02 -8.14
N ILE A 406 6.86 1.26 -8.31
CA ILE A 406 5.87 2.35 -8.35
C ILE A 406 6.00 3.14 -9.64
N ALA A 407 4.87 3.53 -10.23
CA ALA A 407 4.85 4.36 -11.42
C ALA A 407 5.42 5.76 -11.17
N MET A 408 5.93 6.38 -12.23
CA MET A 408 6.42 7.74 -12.19
C MET A 408 5.29 8.74 -11.92
N SER A 409 5.65 9.92 -11.44
CA SER A 409 4.75 11.05 -11.22
C SER A 409 5.28 12.30 -11.91
N THR A 410 4.43 13.30 -12.11
CA THR A 410 4.83 14.57 -12.71
C THR A 410 6.01 15.19 -11.97
N GLY A 411 7.12 15.43 -12.68
CA GLY A 411 8.33 16.05 -12.12
C GLY A 411 9.15 15.14 -11.20
N GLN A 412 8.79 13.86 -11.05
CA GLN A 412 9.52 12.88 -10.26
C GLN A 412 9.90 11.70 -11.15
N HIS A 413 11.10 11.78 -11.73
CA HIS A 413 11.60 10.81 -12.72
C HIS A 413 12.36 9.63 -12.09
N ILE A 414 12.66 9.71 -10.80
CA ILE A 414 13.25 8.63 -10.01
C ILE A 414 12.39 8.48 -8.75
N LYS A 415 12.10 7.25 -8.38
CA LYS A 415 11.39 6.91 -7.14
C LYS A 415 11.99 5.67 -6.51
N THR A 416 11.92 5.58 -5.20
CA THR A 416 12.44 4.44 -4.45
C THR A 416 11.31 3.74 -3.72
N LEU A 417 11.29 2.40 -3.79
CA LEU A 417 10.43 1.55 -2.99
C LEU A 417 11.30 0.61 -2.16
N LEU A 418 11.08 0.61 -0.86
CA LEU A 418 11.70 -0.31 0.10
C LEU A 418 10.73 -1.41 0.46
N SER A 419 11.23 -2.63 0.50
CA SER A 419 10.50 -3.80 1.01
C SER A 419 11.48 -4.75 1.66
N SER A 420 11.00 -5.59 2.55
CA SER A 420 11.79 -6.68 3.16
C SER A 420 11.00 -7.97 3.20
N TYR A 421 11.74 -9.05 3.21
CA TYR A 421 11.23 -10.41 3.37
C TYR A 421 12.21 -11.20 4.25
#